data_e0412c265725f8e3acd7d90645cbf667
#
_entry.id   e0412c265725f8e3acd7d90645cbf667
#
_cell.length_a   1.000
_cell.length_b   1.000
_cell.length_c   1.000
_cell.angle_alpha   90.00
_cell.angle_beta   90.00
_cell.angle_gamma   90.00
#
_symmetry.space_group_name_H-M   'P 1'
#
loop_
_entity.id
_entity.type
_entity.pdbx_description
1 polymer ?
#
loop_
_entity_poly.entity_id
_entity_poly.type
_entity_poly.pdbx_seq_one_letter_code
_entity_poly.pdbx_strand_id
1 'polypeptide(L)' 'MRKFIISIDAGTTSNRAILFDLKGKPIFSSQKEFTQFFPKSGWVEHNPEEIWSTTKKVLKDVILKAKKLRGKILT' A
#
# COMPACT_ATOMS: atom_id res chain seq x y z
N MET A 1 -17.34 1.72 -17.48
CA MET A 1 -15.99 1.55 -16.93
C MET A 1 -16.06 1.50 -15.41
N ARG A 2 -15.41 0.54 -14.79
CA ARG A 2 -15.33 0.45 -13.32
C ARG A 2 -14.45 1.57 -12.79
N LYS A 3 -14.82 2.11 -11.65
CA LYS A 3 -14.07 3.19 -11.01
C LYS A 3 -13.62 2.75 -9.63
N PHE A 4 -12.40 3.10 -9.26
CA PHE A 4 -11.77 2.67 -8.02
C PHE A 4 -11.14 3.82 -7.26
N ILE A 5 -11.01 3.61 -5.95
CA ILE A 5 -10.29 4.50 -5.05
C ILE A 5 -9.19 3.67 -4.39
N ILE A 6 -8.00 4.25 -4.28
CA ILE A 6 -6.88 3.61 -3.59
C ILE A 6 -6.65 4.29 -2.25
N SER A 7 -6.53 3.49 -1.20
CA SER A 7 -6.12 3.95 0.13
C SER A 7 -4.74 3.41 0.45
N ILE A 8 -3.87 4.26 0.96
CA ILE A 8 -2.54 3.86 1.45
C ILE A 8 -2.55 3.94 2.97
N ASP A 9 -2.22 2.83 3.61
CA ASP A 9 -2.10 2.74 5.06
C ASP A 9 -0.64 2.46 5.40
N ALA A 10 0.04 3.47 5.94
CA ALA A 10 1.44 3.37 6.35
C ALA A 10 1.49 3.05 7.84
N GLY A 11 1.78 1.80 8.17
CA GLY A 11 1.90 1.36 9.55
C GLY A 11 3.31 1.44 10.07
N THR A 12 3.52 0.99 11.30
CA THR A 12 4.84 0.97 11.93
C THR A 12 5.71 -0.19 11.45
N THR A 13 5.10 -1.24 10.92
CA THR A 13 5.82 -2.45 10.49
C THR A 13 5.63 -2.79 9.03
N SER A 14 4.64 -2.19 8.37
CA SER A 14 4.33 -2.50 6.98
C SER A 14 3.57 -1.37 6.31
N ASN A 15 3.58 -1.37 4.99
CA ASN A 15 2.73 -0.50 4.17
C ASN A 15 1.67 -1.36 3.48
N ARG A 16 0.47 -0.82 3.35
CA ARG A 16 -0.64 -1.48 2.68
C ARG A 16 -1.31 -0.52 1.71
N ALA A 17 -1.64 -1.02 0.53
CA ALA A 17 -2.50 -0.32 -0.41
C ALA A 17 -3.77 -1.13 -0.61
N ILE A 18 -4.92 -0.48 -0.59
CA ILE A 18 -6.22 -1.13 -0.73
C ILE A 18 -6.96 -0.49 -1.88
N LEU A 19 -7.51 -1.33 -2.77
CA LEU A 19 -8.32 -0.90 -3.88
C LEU A 19 -9.79 -1.06 -3.49
N PHE A 20 -10.54 0.04 -3.49
CA PHE A 20 -11.97 0.06 -3.17
C PHE A 20 -12.80 0.38 -4.40
N ASP A 21 -14.03 -0.16 -4.45
CA ASP A 21 -15.01 0.34 -5.40
C ASP A 21 -15.66 1.62 -4.84
N LEU A 22 -16.56 2.24 -5.63
CA LEU A 22 -17.21 3.49 -5.19
C LEU A 22 -18.20 3.29 -4.05
N LYS A 23 -18.56 2.06 -3.74
CA LYS A 23 -19.44 1.74 -2.61
C LYS A 23 -18.65 1.52 -1.33
N GLY A 24 -17.33 1.63 -1.39
CA GLY A 24 -16.47 1.40 -0.23
C GLY A 24 -16.12 -0.06 0.01
N LYS A 25 -16.42 -0.95 -0.93
CA LYS A 25 -16.07 -2.36 -0.80
C LYS A 25 -14.62 -2.58 -1.19
N PRO A 26 -13.79 -3.22 -0.33
CA PRO A 26 -12.43 -3.56 -0.71
C PRO A 26 -12.43 -4.66 -1.77
N ILE A 27 -11.73 -4.40 -2.87
CA ILE A 27 -11.66 -5.31 -4.01
C ILE A 27 -10.35 -6.10 -3.98
N PHE A 28 -9.26 -5.45 -3.58
CA PHE A 28 -7.94 -6.04 -3.59
C PHE A 28 -7.04 -5.25 -2.65
N SER A 29 -6.08 -5.92 -2.03
CA SER A 29 -5.08 -5.23 -1.21
C SER A 29 -3.71 -5.84 -1.43
N SER A 30 -2.67 -5.03 -1.22
CA SER A 30 -1.28 -5.48 -1.22
C SER A 30 -0.60 -4.90 0.00
N GLN A 31 0.17 -5.73 0.69
CA GLN A 31 0.86 -5.34 1.90
C GLN A 31 2.30 -5.85 1.84
N LYS A 32 3.22 -5.03 2.32
CA LYS A 32 4.61 -5.42 2.40
C LYS A 32 5.21 -4.91 3.71
N GLU A 33 5.84 -5.81 4.43
CA GLU A 33 6.57 -5.48 5.64
C GLU A 33 7.90 -4.82 5.29
N PHE A 34 8.39 -3.98 6.20
CA PHE A 34 9.73 -3.40 6.09
C PHE A 34 10.49 -3.63 7.38
N THR A 35 11.82 -3.56 7.26
CA THR A 35 12.72 -3.85 8.37
C THR A 35 12.61 -2.77 9.44
N GLN A 36 12.59 -3.21 10.69
CA GLN A 36 12.68 -2.33 11.84
C GLN A 36 14.07 -2.48 12.45
N PHE A 37 14.71 -1.36 12.81
CA PHE A 37 16.02 -1.35 13.43
C PHE A 37 15.88 -0.92 14.89
N PHE A 38 16.60 -1.60 15.78
CA PHE A 38 16.55 -1.32 17.21
C PHE A 38 17.96 -0.96 17.70
N PRO A 39 18.46 0.27 17.42
CA PRO A 39 19.82 0.65 17.79
C PRO A 39 20.04 0.72 19.29
N LYS A 40 18.96 0.96 20.04
CA LYS A 40 18.96 0.97 21.52
C LYS A 40 17.69 0.34 22.03
N SER A 41 17.72 -0.16 23.26
CA SER A 41 16.55 -0.70 23.94
C SER A 41 15.41 0.34 23.94
N GLY A 42 14.24 -0.05 23.46
CA GLY A 42 13.08 0.81 23.38
C GLY A 42 13.04 1.77 22.20
N TRP A 43 14.07 1.76 21.35
CA TRP A 43 14.14 2.61 20.15
C TRP A 43 13.86 1.76 18.91
N VAL A 44 13.10 2.35 17.97
CA VAL A 44 12.83 1.74 16.67
C VAL A 44 13.18 2.74 15.59
N GLU A 45 14.01 2.31 14.64
CA GLU A 45 14.35 3.11 13.46
C GLU A 45 13.91 2.38 12.21
N HIS A 46 13.55 3.15 11.18
CA HIS A 46 13.21 2.64 9.86
C HIS A 46 14.12 3.28 8.82
N ASN A 47 14.39 2.53 7.75
CA ASN A 47 15.11 3.05 6.60
C ASN A 47 14.10 3.78 5.70
N PRO A 48 14.23 5.10 5.49
CA PRO A 48 13.27 5.84 4.66
C PRO A 48 13.20 5.32 3.21
N GLU A 49 14.33 4.88 2.66
CA GLU A 49 14.33 4.33 1.30
C GLU A 49 13.55 3.02 1.22
N GLU A 50 13.66 2.17 2.24
CA GLU A 50 12.90 0.92 2.30
C GLU A 50 11.41 1.20 2.44
N ILE A 51 11.02 2.17 3.28
CA ILE A 51 9.63 2.57 3.42
C ILE A 51 9.09 3.06 2.07
N TRP A 52 9.86 3.89 1.37
CA TRP A 52 9.47 4.42 0.07
C TRP A 52 9.33 3.30 -0.98
N SER A 53 10.29 2.38 -1.02
CA SER A 53 10.25 1.28 -1.99
C SER A 53 9.09 0.32 -1.73
N THR A 54 8.78 0.03 -0.45
CA THR A 54 7.62 -0.81 -0.11
C THR A 54 6.31 -0.12 -0.45
N THR A 55 6.22 1.20 -0.24
CA THR A 55 5.04 1.98 -0.62
C THR A 55 4.82 1.91 -2.13
N LYS A 56 5.88 2.11 -2.93
CA LYS A 56 5.79 2.01 -4.39
C LYS A 56 5.36 0.61 -4.82
N LYS A 57 5.87 -0.42 -4.16
CA LYS A 57 5.56 -1.81 -4.50
C LYS A 57 4.08 -2.12 -4.29
N VAL A 58 3.53 -1.78 -3.13
CA VAL A 58 2.12 -2.07 -2.84
C VAL A 58 1.20 -1.23 -3.71
N LEU A 59 1.56 0.02 -3.99
CA LEU A 59 0.81 0.88 -4.88
C LEU A 59 0.80 0.34 -6.31
N LYS A 60 1.94 -0.12 -6.80
CA LYS A 60 2.05 -0.73 -8.12
C LYS A 60 1.17 -1.96 -8.23
N ASP A 61 1.13 -2.80 -7.19
CA ASP A 61 0.33 -4.01 -7.19
C ASP A 61 -1.16 -3.69 -7.36
N VAL A 62 -1.68 -2.70 -6.64
CA VAL A 62 -3.11 -2.36 -6.75
C VAL A 62 -3.43 -1.64 -8.06
N ILE A 63 -2.49 -0.84 -8.58
CA ILE A 63 -2.67 -0.20 -9.90
C ILE A 63 -2.76 -1.26 -10.99
N LEU A 64 -1.88 -2.27 -10.96
CA LEU A 64 -1.91 -3.37 -11.92
C LEU A 64 -3.21 -4.16 -11.83
N LYS A 65 -3.72 -4.37 -10.61
CA LYS A 65 -5.00 -5.05 -10.42
C LYS A 65 -6.14 -4.25 -11.01
N ALA A 66 -6.16 -2.93 -10.81
CA ALA A 66 -7.18 -2.06 -11.38
C ALA A 66 -7.17 -2.14 -12.92
N LYS A 67 -5.97 -2.17 -13.52
CA LYS A 67 -5.84 -2.32 -14.97
C LYS A 67 -6.38 -3.65 -15.46
N LYS A 68 -6.10 -4.74 -14.74
CA LYS A 68 -6.63 -6.07 -15.07
C LYS A 68 -8.15 -6.10 -15.03
N LEU A 69 -8.76 -5.34 -14.12
CA LEU A 69 -10.20 -5.23 -13.99
C LEU A 69 -10.79 -4.19 -14.95
N ARG A 70 -9.96 -3.57 -15.79
CA ARG A 70 -10.35 -2.53 -16.75
C ARG A 70 -11.05 -1.36 -16.05
N GLY A 71 -10.54 -0.99 -14.88
CA GLY A 71 -11.08 0.09 -14.09
C GLY A 71 -10.25 1.35 -14.18
N LYS A 72 -10.87 2.46 -13.78
CA LYS A 72 -10.21 3.75 -13.69
C LYS A 72 -10.01 4.11 -12.22
N ILE A 73 -8.82 4.58 -11.88
CA ILE A 73 -8.51 5.04 -10.52
C ILE A 73 -8.86 6.52 -10.44
N LEU A 74 -9.72 6.88 -9.49
CA LEU A 74 -10.15 8.26 -9.29
C LEU A 74 -9.23 9.01 -8.32
N THR A 75 -8.72 8.30 -7.29
CA THR A 75 -7.85 8.91 -6.29
C THR A 75 -7.14 7.87 -5.44
#